data_c2d406627840c907641b64d95fda8291
#
_entry.id   c2d406627840c907641b64d95fda8291
#
_cell.length_a   1.000
_cell.length_b   1.000
_cell.length_c   1.000
_cell.angle_alpha   90.00
_cell.angle_beta   90.00
_cell.angle_gamma   90.00
#
_symmetry.space_group_name_H-M   'P 1'
#
loop_
_entity.id
_entity.type
_entity.pdbx_description
1 polymer ?
#
loop_
_entity_poly.entity_id
_entity_poly.type
_entity_poly.pdbx_seq_one_letter_code
_entity_poly.pdbx_strand_id
1 'polypeptide(L)'
;MKKITILASVALMMAACGGNEKEYDATGTFEATETTVFAEQSGALLTFSVNEGDSIEANKEVGLIDTTQVWLKIQQLGATKEVYQSQKPDMERQIAATRQQLAKARQDEQRYKELVADGAAPSKMLDDAASQVKVLQRQLDAQISSLAISTRALDKQTAAADIQVSQMQDMLRKCHITAPAKGTVLEKYVERGEFVSVGKPLFKIADTEDMYLRAYVTSAQLQHVKLGQHVKVFADYGAGQRKEYDGTVSWISSRSEFTPKTILTDDERADLVYAVKVAIRNDGFVKIGMYGGIKSLTPSPSPRGEGSE
;
A
#
# COMPACT_ATOMS: atom_id res chain seq x y z
N MET A 1 14.97 -83.99 5.58
CA MET A 1 15.21 -82.78 6.43
C MET A 1 15.67 -81.58 5.62
N LYS A 2 16.52 -81.68 4.58
CA LYS A 2 16.97 -80.50 3.79
C LYS A 2 15.89 -79.78 2.96
N LYS A 3 14.80 -80.44 2.58
CA LYS A 3 13.71 -79.82 1.80
C LYS A 3 12.73 -78.96 2.65
N ILE A 4 12.60 -79.29 3.92
CA ILE A 4 11.73 -78.53 4.87
C ILE A 4 12.39 -77.25 5.32
N THR A 5 13.71 -77.22 5.46
CA THR A 5 14.49 -76.00 5.81
C THR A 5 14.48 -74.94 4.68
N ILE A 6 14.44 -75.39 3.42
CA ILE A 6 14.36 -74.46 2.27
C ILE A 6 12.98 -73.81 2.17
N LEU A 7 11.89 -74.57 2.47
CA LEU A 7 10.51 -74.05 2.43
C LEU A 7 10.25 -73.03 3.56
N ALA A 8 10.83 -73.24 4.75
CA ALA A 8 10.76 -72.29 5.87
C ALA A 8 11.57 -71.02 5.64
N SER A 9 12.70 -71.10 4.91
CA SER A 9 13.51 -69.95 4.55
C SER A 9 12.82 -69.03 3.46
N VAL A 10 12.08 -69.61 2.51
CA VAL A 10 11.29 -68.87 1.50
C VAL A 10 10.05 -68.22 2.09
N ALA A 11 9.40 -68.85 3.07
CA ALA A 11 8.25 -68.24 3.76
C ALA A 11 8.65 -67.05 4.64
N LEU A 12 9.85 -67.00 5.17
CA LEU A 12 10.36 -65.89 6.00
C LEU A 12 10.76 -64.68 5.14
N MET A 13 11.09 -64.89 3.85
CA MET A 13 11.38 -63.76 2.93
C MET A 13 10.13 -63.07 2.36
N MET A 14 8.96 -63.69 2.42
CA MET A 14 7.70 -63.06 1.98
C MET A 14 7.03 -62.14 3.03
N ALA A 15 7.47 -62.19 4.30
CA ALA A 15 6.94 -61.32 5.34
C ALA A 15 7.62 -59.89 5.40
N ALA A 16 8.59 -59.61 4.50
CA ALA A 16 9.31 -58.35 4.49
C ALA A 16 8.75 -57.30 3.50
N CYS A 17 7.58 -57.56 2.86
CA CYS A 17 6.84 -56.49 2.17
C CYS A 17 5.95 -55.74 3.20
N GLY A 18 6.61 -55.00 4.11
CA GLY A 18 5.95 -53.98 4.91
C GLY A 18 5.42 -52.92 3.98
N GLY A 19 4.09 -52.70 4.04
CA GLY A 19 3.45 -51.64 3.27
C GLY A 19 4.14 -50.33 3.50
N ASN A 20 4.49 -49.64 2.43
CA ASN A 20 5.02 -48.30 2.45
C ASN A 20 3.86 -47.37 2.94
N GLU A 21 3.71 -47.24 4.27
CA GLU A 21 2.83 -46.21 4.81
C GLU A 21 3.30 -44.86 4.18
N LYS A 22 2.41 -44.23 3.48
CA LYS A 22 2.68 -42.91 2.93
C LYS A 22 3.05 -41.99 4.11
N GLU A 23 4.27 -41.53 4.10
CA GLU A 23 4.87 -40.78 5.19
C GLU A 23 4.12 -39.49 5.47
N TYR A 24 3.53 -38.87 4.41
CA TYR A 24 2.73 -37.66 4.44
C TYR A 24 1.46 -37.83 3.58
N ASP A 25 0.40 -37.14 4.00
CA ASP A 25 -0.85 -37.05 3.23
C ASP A 25 -0.68 -36.15 2.00
N ALA A 26 0.10 -35.08 2.14
CA ALA A 26 0.43 -34.14 1.07
C ALA A 26 1.84 -33.56 1.28
N THR A 27 2.52 -33.23 0.20
CA THR A 27 3.85 -32.63 0.22
C THR A 27 3.88 -31.35 -0.61
N GLY A 28 4.81 -30.48 -0.31
CA GLY A 28 4.97 -29.20 -1.00
C GLY A 28 6.21 -28.42 -0.59
N THR A 29 6.18 -27.12 -0.82
CA THR A 29 7.27 -26.21 -0.47
C THR A 29 6.77 -25.08 0.41
N PHE A 30 7.64 -24.60 1.30
CA PHE A 30 7.35 -23.43 2.12
C PHE A 30 7.52 -22.16 1.29
N GLU A 31 6.53 -21.31 1.40
CA GLU A 31 6.45 -19.99 0.75
C GLU A 31 6.16 -18.92 1.80
N ALA A 32 6.52 -17.68 1.49
CA ALA A 32 6.18 -16.50 2.27
C ALA A 32 5.50 -15.45 1.37
N THR A 33 4.85 -14.48 1.97
CA THR A 33 4.33 -13.34 1.21
C THR A 33 5.50 -12.40 0.89
N GLU A 34 5.84 -12.32 -0.39
CA GLU A 34 6.92 -11.48 -0.89
C GLU A 34 6.37 -10.15 -1.43
N THR A 35 7.07 -9.06 -1.14
CA THR A 35 6.76 -7.74 -1.69
C THR A 35 8.03 -7.13 -2.26
N THR A 36 7.99 -6.76 -3.54
CA THR A 36 9.09 -6.00 -4.17
C THR A 36 8.81 -4.51 -4.01
N VAL A 37 9.79 -3.79 -3.48
CA VAL A 37 9.76 -2.34 -3.32
C VAL A 37 10.40 -1.70 -4.54
N PHE A 38 9.68 -0.76 -5.15
CA PHE A 38 10.11 -0.07 -6.36
C PHE A 38 10.39 1.41 -6.07
N ALA A 39 11.27 2.01 -6.87
CA ALA A 39 11.48 3.45 -6.84
C ALA A 39 10.23 4.19 -7.33
N GLU A 40 9.73 5.12 -6.53
CA GLU A 40 8.59 5.96 -6.88
C GLU A 40 9.02 7.29 -7.52
N GLN A 41 10.32 7.64 -7.44
CA GLN A 41 10.92 8.80 -8.05
C GLN A 41 12.23 8.44 -8.77
N SER A 42 12.65 9.31 -9.68
CA SER A 42 13.91 9.14 -10.41
C SER A 42 14.99 10.06 -9.82
N GLY A 43 16.21 9.55 -9.67
CA GLY A 43 17.36 10.30 -9.16
C GLY A 43 18.50 9.41 -8.72
N ALA A 44 19.59 10.01 -8.24
CA ALA A 44 20.68 9.30 -7.62
C ALA A 44 20.28 8.81 -6.22
N LEU A 45 20.65 7.60 -5.87
CA LEU A 45 20.39 6.99 -4.56
C LEU A 45 21.45 7.47 -3.56
N LEU A 46 21.12 8.50 -2.77
CA LEU A 46 22.07 9.13 -1.83
C LEU A 46 22.41 8.24 -0.64
N THR A 47 21.35 7.60 -0.09
CA THR A 47 21.49 6.65 1.00
C THR A 47 20.68 5.40 0.69
N PHE A 48 21.21 4.24 1.09
CA PHE A 48 20.48 2.98 1.01
C PHE A 48 21.09 2.03 2.03
N SER A 49 20.37 1.75 3.10
CA SER A 49 20.83 1.01 4.27
C SER A 49 20.24 -0.41 4.34
N VAL A 50 19.90 -0.98 3.19
CA VAL A 50 19.32 -2.32 3.07
C VAL A 50 20.43 -3.31 2.75
N ASN A 51 20.48 -4.45 3.50
CA ASN A 51 21.30 -5.61 3.16
C ASN A 51 20.43 -6.86 3.17
N GLU A 52 20.82 -7.84 2.38
CA GLU A 52 20.16 -9.13 2.35
C GLU A 52 20.26 -9.81 3.72
N GLY A 53 19.15 -10.35 4.20
CA GLY A 53 19.05 -10.94 5.53
C GLY A 53 18.65 -9.97 6.64
N ASP A 54 18.66 -8.65 6.41
CA ASP A 54 18.22 -7.67 7.41
C ASP A 54 16.72 -7.81 7.70
N SER A 55 16.35 -7.71 8.98
CA SER A 55 14.96 -7.56 9.40
C SER A 55 14.59 -6.08 9.45
N ILE A 56 13.52 -5.71 8.76
CA ILE A 56 13.07 -4.32 8.65
C ILE A 56 11.64 -4.21 9.17
N GLU A 57 11.38 -3.18 9.99
CA GLU A 57 10.04 -2.87 10.47
C GLU A 57 9.24 -2.09 9.41
N ALA A 58 7.90 -2.22 9.47
CA ALA A 58 7.00 -1.47 8.60
C ALA A 58 7.20 0.06 8.73
N ASN A 59 7.13 0.78 7.62
CA ASN A 59 7.31 2.24 7.51
C ASN A 59 8.70 2.76 7.92
N LYS A 60 9.68 1.88 8.15
CA LYS A 60 11.06 2.31 8.39
C LYS A 60 11.64 2.86 7.09
N GLU A 61 12.23 4.06 7.17
CA GLU A 61 12.99 4.64 6.06
C GLU A 61 14.31 3.88 5.88
N VAL A 62 14.56 3.44 4.67
CA VAL A 62 15.71 2.59 4.31
C VAL A 62 16.59 3.20 3.23
N GLY A 63 16.16 4.29 2.61
CA GLY A 63 16.93 4.96 1.58
C GLY A 63 16.38 6.33 1.20
N LEU A 64 17.18 7.10 0.50
CA LEU A 64 16.85 8.44 0.04
C LEU A 64 17.35 8.64 -1.40
N ILE A 65 16.43 8.97 -2.29
CA ILE A 65 16.73 9.46 -3.65
C ILE A 65 17.00 10.96 -3.56
N ASP A 66 17.85 11.50 -4.43
CA ASP A 66 18.20 12.91 -4.46
C ASP A 66 16.95 13.81 -4.54
N THR A 67 16.77 14.63 -3.51
CA THR A 67 15.63 15.52 -3.34
C THR A 67 15.87 16.95 -3.84
N THR A 68 17.10 17.28 -4.25
CA THR A 68 17.54 18.65 -4.50
C THR A 68 16.64 19.39 -5.48
N GLN A 69 16.32 18.77 -6.62
CA GLN A 69 15.49 19.41 -7.65
C GLN A 69 14.05 19.59 -7.18
N VAL A 70 13.49 18.61 -6.47
CA VAL A 70 12.12 18.67 -5.93
C VAL A 70 12.04 19.78 -4.86
N TRP A 71 13.02 19.82 -3.96
CA TRP A 71 13.08 20.84 -2.91
C TRP A 71 13.19 22.27 -3.51
N LEU A 72 14.08 22.50 -4.47
CA LEU A 72 14.20 23.79 -5.16
C LEU A 72 12.90 24.21 -5.85
N LYS A 73 12.18 23.24 -6.44
CA LYS A 73 10.88 23.51 -7.05
C LYS A 73 9.83 23.93 -6.04
N ILE A 74 9.81 23.32 -4.84
CA ILE A 74 8.95 23.74 -3.73
C ILE A 74 9.26 25.20 -3.35
N GLN A 75 10.53 25.57 -3.20
CA GLN A 75 10.93 26.93 -2.87
C GLN A 75 10.47 27.93 -3.95
N GLN A 76 10.66 27.59 -5.21
CA GLN A 76 10.20 28.42 -6.34
C GLN A 76 8.69 28.66 -6.31
N LEU A 77 7.91 27.62 -6.09
CA LEU A 77 6.44 27.70 -6.01
C LEU A 77 5.99 28.48 -4.78
N GLY A 78 6.68 28.33 -3.65
CA GLY A 78 6.46 29.13 -2.44
C GLY A 78 6.66 30.61 -2.68
N ALA A 79 7.75 31.00 -3.32
CA ALA A 79 8.01 32.39 -3.69
C ALA A 79 6.93 32.94 -4.67
N THR A 80 6.48 32.14 -5.62
CA THR A 80 5.38 32.52 -6.52
C THR A 80 4.08 32.79 -5.77
N LYS A 81 3.76 31.95 -4.77
CA LYS A 81 2.60 32.15 -3.88
C LYS A 81 2.71 33.47 -3.11
N GLU A 82 3.87 33.79 -2.55
CA GLU A 82 4.11 35.05 -1.84
C GLU A 82 3.90 36.25 -2.74
N VAL A 83 4.34 36.18 -4.02
CA VAL A 83 4.07 37.25 -5.01
C VAL A 83 2.55 37.46 -5.16
N TYR A 84 1.76 36.45 -5.36
CA TYR A 84 0.30 36.61 -5.46
C TYR A 84 -0.33 37.17 -4.19
N GLN A 85 0.15 36.78 -3.02
CA GLN A 85 -0.32 37.32 -1.75
C GLN A 85 0.02 38.79 -1.58
N SER A 86 1.24 39.20 -1.98
CA SER A 86 1.69 40.59 -1.89
C SER A 86 0.97 41.54 -2.86
N GLN A 87 0.44 41.00 -3.95
CA GLN A 87 -0.34 41.76 -4.94
C GLN A 87 -1.77 42.03 -4.53
N LYS A 88 -2.25 41.41 -3.43
CA LYS A 88 -3.63 41.65 -2.95
C LYS A 88 -3.79 43.11 -2.57
N PRO A 89 -4.82 43.79 -3.12
CA PRO A 89 -5.07 45.20 -2.80
C PRO A 89 -5.56 45.33 -1.35
N ASP A 90 -5.05 46.35 -0.67
CA ASP A 90 -5.65 46.81 0.60
C ASP A 90 -6.94 47.55 0.28
N MET A 91 -8.05 46.87 0.35
CA MET A 91 -9.38 47.38 0.00
C MET A 91 -9.74 48.61 0.85
N GLU A 92 -9.50 48.59 2.16
CA GLU A 92 -9.87 49.68 3.04
C GLU A 92 -9.14 50.96 2.71
N ARG A 93 -7.83 50.91 2.43
CA ARG A 93 -7.04 52.05 2.02
C ARG A 93 -7.48 52.59 0.66
N GLN A 94 -7.79 51.72 -0.29
CA GLN A 94 -8.15 52.17 -1.65
C GLN A 94 -9.53 52.82 -1.72
N ILE A 95 -10.49 52.44 -0.87
CA ILE A 95 -11.84 53.05 -0.86
C ILE A 95 -11.98 54.18 0.15
N ALA A 96 -11.00 54.37 1.04
CA ALA A 96 -11.11 55.35 2.16
C ALA A 96 -11.47 56.75 1.70
N ALA A 97 -10.82 57.25 0.64
CA ALA A 97 -11.10 58.60 0.12
C ALA A 97 -12.52 58.75 -0.44
N THR A 98 -12.99 57.78 -1.23
CA THR A 98 -14.35 57.77 -1.77
C THR A 98 -15.39 57.61 -0.67
N ARG A 99 -15.12 56.83 0.35
CA ARG A 99 -15.99 56.65 1.55
C ARG A 99 -16.10 57.96 2.30
N GLN A 100 -15.01 58.72 2.48
CA GLN A 100 -15.00 60.04 3.11
C GLN A 100 -15.78 61.09 2.31
N GLN A 101 -15.61 61.10 0.99
CA GLN A 101 -16.38 62.00 0.10
C GLN A 101 -17.86 61.71 0.18
N LEU A 102 -18.28 60.42 0.17
CA LEU A 102 -19.67 60.00 0.32
C LEU A 102 -20.22 60.43 1.68
N ALA A 103 -19.48 60.28 2.76
CA ALA A 103 -19.89 60.67 4.12
C ALA A 103 -20.17 62.21 4.15
N LYS A 104 -19.27 63.01 3.54
CA LYS A 104 -19.46 64.48 3.42
C LYS A 104 -20.70 64.79 2.59
N ALA A 105 -20.87 64.17 1.42
CA ALA A 105 -22.04 64.43 0.56
C ALA A 105 -23.38 64.10 1.28
N ARG A 106 -23.41 63.05 2.08
CA ARG A 106 -24.59 62.67 2.92
C ARG A 106 -24.89 63.73 4.00
N GLN A 107 -23.83 64.33 4.58
CA GLN A 107 -24.00 65.42 5.57
C GLN A 107 -24.60 66.68 4.87
N ASP A 108 -24.12 66.98 3.64
CA ASP A 108 -24.63 68.12 2.87
C ASP A 108 -26.07 67.86 2.44
N GLU A 109 -26.44 66.66 1.95
CA GLU A 109 -27.81 66.28 1.66
C GLU A 109 -28.75 66.45 2.86
N GLN A 110 -28.34 65.99 4.05
CA GLN A 110 -29.14 66.12 5.26
C GLN A 110 -29.32 67.58 5.63
N ARG A 111 -28.25 68.40 5.54
CA ARG A 111 -28.32 69.86 5.79
C ARG A 111 -29.33 70.56 4.84
N TYR A 112 -29.21 70.27 3.52
CA TYR A 112 -30.18 70.87 2.56
C TYR A 112 -31.60 70.38 2.78
N LYS A 113 -31.79 69.13 3.20
CA LYS A 113 -33.12 68.61 3.55
C LYS A 113 -33.76 69.38 4.67
N GLU A 114 -33.03 69.77 5.70
CA GLU A 114 -33.48 70.60 6.84
C GLU A 114 -33.77 72.01 6.37
N LEU A 115 -32.83 72.65 5.61
CA LEU A 115 -33.04 74.00 5.11
C LEU A 115 -34.22 74.16 4.15
N VAL A 116 -34.49 73.16 3.30
CA VAL A 116 -35.66 73.14 2.40
C VAL A 116 -36.94 73.00 3.22
N ALA A 117 -36.95 72.14 4.24
CA ALA A 117 -38.11 71.95 5.12
C ALA A 117 -38.46 73.25 5.86
N ASP A 118 -37.46 74.06 6.23
CA ASP A 118 -37.63 75.37 6.89
C ASP A 118 -37.91 76.53 5.91
N GLY A 119 -37.98 76.22 4.61
CA GLY A 119 -38.18 77.24 3.57
C GLY A 119 -37.01 78.14 3.28
N ALA A 120 -35.80 77.81 3.83
CA ALA A 120 -34.58 78.58 3.76
C ALA A 120 -33.65 78.27 2.55
N ALA A 121 -34.02 77.23 1.74
CA ALA A 121 -33.29 76.87 0.53
C ALA A 121 -34.22 76.36 -0.59
N PRO A 122 -33.87 76.55 -1.89
CA PRO A 122 -34.60 76.00 -3.02
C PRO A 122 -34.50 74.46 -3.04
N SER A 123 -35.59 73.77 -3.41
CA SER A 123 -35.66 72.28 -3.52
C SER A 123 -34.59 71.73 -4.48
N LYS A 124 -34.20 72.45 -5.52
CA LYS A 124 -33.14 72.10 -6.45
C LYS A 124 -31.81 71.81 -5.74
N MET A 125 -31.47 72.51 -4.66
CA MET A 125 -30.22 72.24 -3.92
C MET A 125 -30.27 70.87 -3.24
N LEU A 126 -31.45 70.44 -2.73
CA LEU A 126 -31.62 69.08 -2.20
C LEU A 126 -31.49 68.05 -3.29
N ASP A 127 -32.14 68.27 -4.47
CA ASP A 127 -32.06 67.34 -5.61
C ASP A 127 -30.64 67.18 -6.13
N ASP A 128 -29.86 68.26 -6.21
CA ASP A 128 -28.47 68.23 -6.64
C ASP A 128 -27.59 67.46 -5.60
N ALA A 129 -27.80 67.72 -4.29
CA ALA A 129 -27.09 67.01 -3.23
C ALA A 129 -27.44 65.55 -3.20
N ALA A 130 -28.71 65.17 -3.33
CA ALA A 130 -29.16 63.79 -3.42
C ALA A 130 -28.58 63.04 -4.64
N SER A 131 -28.47 63.77 -5.79
CA SER A 131 -27.84 63.23 -7.00
C SER A 131 -26.35 62.96 -6.79
N GLN A 132 -25.64 63.87 -6.09
CA GLN A 132 -24.22 63.72 -5.76
C GLN A 132 -24.00 62.49 -4.84
N VAL A 133 -24.83 62.30 -3.85
CA VAL A 133 -24.78 61.09 -2.98
C VAL A 133 -24.93 59.79 -3.80
N LYS A 134 -25.91 59.76 -4.73
CA LYS A 134 -26.13 58.58 -5.60
C LYS A 134 -24.90 58.33 -6.51
N VAL A 135 -24.28 59.35 -7.07
CA VAL A 135 -23.07 59.22 -7.91
C VAL A 135 -21.93 58.62 -7.10
N LEU A 136 -21.63 59.19 -5.92
CA LEU A 136 -20.53 58.74 -5.07
C LEU A 136 -20.79 57.30 -4.49
N GLN A 137 -22.06 56.99 -4.18
CA GLN A 137 -22.40 55.65 -3.75
C GLN A 137 -22.13 54.60 -4.85
N ARG A 138 -22.59 54.88 -6.10
CA ARG A 138 -22.34 54.00 -7.25
C ARG A 138 -20.84 53.88 -7.57
N GLN A 139 -20.08 54.97 -7.41
CA GLN A 139 -18.63 54.94 -7.59
C GLN A 139 -17.95 54.06 -6.54
N LEU A 140 -18.35 54.17 -5.25
CA LEU A 140 -17.83 53.33 -4.18
C LEU A 140 -18.17 51.84 -4.42
N ASP A 141 -19.43 51.55 -4.78
CA ASP A 141 -19.86 50.20 -5.06
C ASP A 141 -19.08 49.55 -6.23
N ALA A 142 -18.85 50.33 -7.29
CA ALA A 142 -18.03 49.90 -8.43
C ALA A 142 -16.58 49.60 -8.04
N GLN A 143 -15.97 50.48 -7.20
CA GLN A 143 -14.61 50.27 -6.68
C GLN A 143 -14.55 49.00 -5.82
N ILE A 144 -15.46 48.83 -4.87
CA ILE A 144 -15.54 47.62 -4.03
C ILE A 144 -15.69 46.37 -4.90
N SER A 145 -16.56 46.38 -5.88
CA SER A 145 -16.79 45.26 -6.81
C SER A 145 -15.51 44.92 -7.58
N SER A 146 -14.84 45.91 -8.14
CA SER A 146 -13.59 45.71 -8.90
C SER A 146 -12.46 45.15 -8.02
N LEU A 147 -12.30 45.66 -6.80
CA LEU A 147 -11.32 45.17 -5.85
C LEU A 147 -11.63 43.75 -5.37
N ALA A 148 -12.89 43.46 -5.12
CA ALA A 148 -13.34 42.11 -4.74
C ALA A 148 -13.08 41.09 -5.83
N ILE A 149 -13.28 41.45 -7.11
CA ILE A 149 -12.97 40.58 -8.25
C ILE A 149 -11.48 40.34 -8.35
N SER A 150 -10.66 41.41 -8.24
CA SER A 150 -9.17 41.31 -8.26
C SER A 150 -8.66 40.41 -7.10
N THR A 151 -9.13 40.65 -5.88
CA THR A 151 -8.76 39.84 -4.71
C THR A 151 -9.14 38.38 -4.91
N ARG A 152 -10.37 38.12 -5.41
CA ARG A 152 -10.82 36.74 -5.68
C ARG A 152 -9.96 36.04 -6.76
N ALA A 153 -9.52 36.79 -7.78
CA ALA A 153 -8.64 36.22 -8.81
C ALA A 153 -7.28 35.82 -8.21
N LEU A 154 -6.69 36.70 -7.38
CA LEU A 154 -5.45 36.41 -6.67
C LEU A 154 -5.57 35.26 -5.65
N ASP A 155 -6.71 35.16 -4.97
CA ASP A 155 -7.00 34.01 -4.09
C ASP A 155 -7.01 32.70 -4.87
N LYS A 156 -7.61 32.69 -6.05
CA LYS A 156 -7.62 31.48 -6.92
C LYS A 156 -6.22 31.13 -7.43
N GLN A 157 -5.42 32.14 -7.78
CA GLN A 157 -4.02 31.91 -8.17
C GLN A 157 -3.17 31.38 -7.01
N THR A 158 -3.36 31.91 -5.80
CA THR A 158 -2.72 31.41 -4.58
C THR A 158 -3.12 29.96 -4.31
N ALA A 159 -4.41 29.64 -4.40
CA ALA A 159 -4.88 28.27 -4.22
C ALA A 159 -4.32 27.30 -5.26
N ALA A 160 -4.19 27.73 -6.52
CA ALA A 160 -3.55 26.92 -7.56
C ALA A 160 -2.06 26.66 -7.26
N ALA A 161 -1.34 27.67 -6.79
CA ALA A 161 0.05 27.52 -6.35
C ALA A 161 0.17 26.57 -5.14
N ASP A 162 -0.76 26.61 -4.19
CA ASP A 162 -0.80 25.68 -3.04
C ASP A 162 -0.95 24.22 -3.48
N ILE A 163 -1.80 23.97 -4.47
CA ILE A 163 -1.96 22.63 -5.04
C ILE A 163 -0.64 22.17 -5.67
N GLN A 164 0.05 23.04 -6.41
CA GLN A 164 1.34 22.70 -7.02
C GLN A 164 2.41 22.40 -5.95
N VAL A 165 2.45 23.19 -4.86
CA VAL A 165 3.34 22.92 -3.71
C VAL A 165 3.03 21.55 -3.13
N SER A 166 1.76 21.22 -2.91
CA SER A 166 1.34 19.93 -2.38
C SER A 166 1.74 18.75 -3.27
N GLN A 167 1.67 18.92 -4.60
CA GLN A 167 2.15 17.92 -5.57
C GLN A 167 3.66 17.69 -5.43
N MET A 168 4.45 18.77 -5.32
CA MET A 168 5.89 18.65 -5.14
C MET A 168 6.26 18.04 -3.78
N GLN A 169 5.50 18.34 -2.73
CA GLN A 169 5.67 17.72 -1.43
C GLN A 169 5.38 16.21 -1.47
N ASP A 170 4.40 15.77 -2.27
CA ASP A 170 4.16 14.35 -2.49
C ASP A 170 5.35 13.68 -3.20
N MET A 171 5.89 14.32 -4.24
CA MET A 171 7.10 13.85 -4.91
C MET A 171 8.30 13.78 -3.95
N LEU A 172 8.43 14.76 -3.06
CA LEU A 172 9.48 14.77 -2.03
C LEU A 172 9.35 13.57 -1.08
N ARG A 173 8.13 13.28 -0.60
CA ARG A 173 7.89 12.08 0.24
C ARG A 173 8.27 10.79 -0.48
N LYS A 174 7.98 10.69 -1.78
CA LYS A 174 8.31 9.53 -2.61
C LYS A 174 9.80 9.37 -2.91
N CYS A 175 10.62 10.38 -2.62
CA CYS A 175 12.08 10.23 -2.62
C CYS A 175 12.58 9.46 -1.40
N HIS A 176 11.83 9.43 -0.30
CA HIS A 176 12.13 8.65 0.89
C HIS A 176 11.62 7.22 0.70
N ILE A 177 12.56 6.28 0.62
CA ILE A 177 12.24 4.87 0.41
C ILE A 177 11.93 4.25 1.77
N THR A 178 10.70 3.73 1.91
CA THR A 178 10.24 3.10 3.16
C THR A 178 9.85 1.64 2.92
N ALA A 179 9.99 0.79 3.93
CA ALA A 179 9.51 -0.58 3.89
C ALA A 179 7.98 -0.61 4.03
N PRO A 180 7.22 -1.23 3.10
CA PRO A 180 5.75 -1.24 3.15
C PRO A 180 5.19 -2.15 4.26
N ALA A 181 5.97 -3.15 4.69
CA ALA A 181 5.60 -4.11 5.72
C ALA A 181 6.83 -4.52 6.53
N LYS A 182 6.60 -5.12 7.71
CA LYS A 182 7.65 -5.82 8.45
C LYS A 182 8.08 -7.07 7.68
N GLY A 183 9.39 -7.38 7.69
CA GLY A 183 9.88 -8.61 7.09
C GLY A 183 11.38 -8.66 6.98
N THR A 184 11.87 -9.72 6.36
CA THR A 184 13.27 -9.96 6.06
C THR A 184 13.58 -9.63 4.61
N VAL A 185 14.65 -8.90 4.36
CA VAL A 185 15.13 -8.61 3.00
C VAL A 185 15.65 -9.90 2.36
N LEU A 186 15.07 -10.27 1.23
CA LEU A 186 15.47 -11.45 0.47
C LEU A 186 16.52 -11.13 -0.58
N GLU A 187 16.34 -10.04 -1.30
CA GLU A 187 17.17 -9.64 -2.43
C GLU A 187 17.32 -8.13 -2.46
N LYS A 188 18.48 -7.67 -2.84
CA LYS A 188 18.83 -6.27 -3.06
C LYS A 188 19.21 -6.06 -4.52
N TYR A 189 18.52 -5.15 -5.21
CA TYR A 189 18.69 -4.95 -6.65
C TYR A 189 19.52 -3.73 -7.04
N VAL A 190 19.80 -2.84 -6.08
CA VAL A 190 20.50 -1.57 -6.32
C VAL A 190 21.48 -1.25 -5.20
N GLU A 191 22.50 -0.47 -5.53
CA GLU A 191 23.49 0.02 -4.57
C GLU A 191 23.42 1.53 -4.38
N ARG A 192 23.90 1.99 -3.23
CA ARG A 192 24.07 3.41 -2.97
C ARG A 192 24.93 4.06 -4.05
N GLY A 193 24.52 5.22 -4.56
CA GLY A 193 25.18 5.95 -5.62
C GLY A 193 24.69 5.62 -7.02
N GLU A 194 23.88 4.57 -7.20
CA GLU A 194 23.25 4.30 -8.50
C GLU A 194 22.16 5.31 -8.81
N PHE A 195 21.93 5.51 -10.11
CA PHE A 195 20.76 6.24 -10.60
C PHE A 195 19.59 5.28 -10.74
N VAL A 196 18.45 5.62 -10.13
CA VAL A 196 17.21 4.86 -10.22
C VAL A 196 16.17 5.65 -11.01
N SER A 197 15.32 4.93 -11.75
CA SER A 197 14.15 5.47 -12.45
C SER A 197 12.86 4.98 -11.79
N VAL A 198 11.76 5.71 -11.97
CA VAL A 198 10.44 5.26 -11.50
C VAL A 198 10.16 3.85 -12.00
N GLY A 199 9.73 2.97 -11.10
CA GLY A 199 9.43 1.56 -11.39
C GLY A 199 10.65 0.63 -11.37
N LYS A 200 11.88 1.11 -11.11
CA LYS A 200 13.04 0.23 -10.90
C LYS A 200 12.89 -0.52 -9.57
N PRO A 201 13.02 -1.86 -9.54
CA PRO A 201 13.02 -2.60 -8.29
C PRO A 201 14.24 -2.21 -7.45
N LEU A 202 14.06 -2.02 -6.15
CA LEU A 202 15.10 -1.63 -5.21
C LEU A 202 15.52 -2.79 -4.32
N PHE A 203 14.55 -3.46 -3.71
CA PHE A 203 14.76 -4.66 -2.88
C PHE A 203 13.47 -5.45 -2.77
N LYS A 204 13.60 -6.71 -2.35
CA LYS A 204 12.49 -7.61 -2.05
C LYS A 204 12.48 -7.94 -0.57
N ILE A 205 11.30 -7.85 0.05
CA ILE A 205 11.06 -8.18 1.45
C ILE A 205 10.01 -9.28 1.55
N ALA A 206 10.16 -10.18 2.51
CA ALA A 206 9.16 -11.20 2.81
C ALA A 206 8.89 -11.27 4.31
N ASP A 207 7.65 -11.57 4.64
CA ASP A 207 7.29 -11.97 5.99
C ASP A 207 7.74 -13.43 6.21
N THR A 208 8.85 -13.58 6.94
CA THR A 208 9.43 -14.90 7.25
C THR A 208 8.96 -15.44 8.60
N GLU A 209 8.15 -14.70 9.37
CA GLU A 209 7.52 -15.18 10.59
C GLU A 209 6.21 -15.92 10.29
N ASP A 210 5.36 -15.33 9.43
CA ASP A 210 4.10 -15.92 8.99
C ASP A 210 4.27 -16.54 7.59
N MET A 211 4.60 -17.83 7.56
CA MET A 211 4.82 -18.59 6.34
C MET A 211 3.68 -19.56 6.07
N TYR A 212 3.66 -20.12 4.88
CA TYR A 212 2.73 -21.20 4.55
C TYR A 212 3.42 -22.29 3.75
N LEU A 213 3.00 -23.54 4.01
CA LEU A 213 3.32 -24.66 3.17
C LEU A 213 2.30 -24.72 2.03
N ARG A 214 2.76 -24.56 0.79
CA ARG A 214 1.97 -24.83 -0.40
C ARG A 214 2.12 -26.30 -0.77
N ALA A 215 1.16 -27.12 -0.36
CA ALA A 215 1.14 -28.55 -0.60
C ALA A 215 0.08 -28.92 -1.63
N TYR A 216 0.23 -30.09 -2.22
CA TYR A 216 -0.63 -30.58 -3.28
C TYR A 216 -1.39 -31.82 -2.81
N VAL A 217 -2.71 -31.79 -2.95
CA VAL A 217 -3.61 -32.89 -2.59
C VAL A 217 -4.32 -33.42 -3.84
N THR A 218 -4.60 -34.72 -3.85
CA THR A 218 -5.38 -35.34 -4.93
C THR A 218 -6.87 -35.02 -4.78
N SER A 219 -7.66 -35.22 -5.84
CA SER A 219 -9.12 -35.04 -5.81
C SER A 219 -9.81 -35.90 -4.72
N ALA A 220 -9.27 -37.07 -4.45
CA ALA A 220 -9.81 -37.98 -3.40
C ALA A 220 -9.53 -37.41 -1.99
N GLN A 221 -8.37 -36.82 -1.76
CA GLN A 221 -8.01 -36.21 -0.48
C GLN A 221 -8.75 -34.90 -0.24
N LEU A 222 -9.04 -34.13 -1.32
CA LEU A 222 -9.70 -32.83 -1.23
C LEU A 222 -11.06 -32.90 -0.50
N GLN A 223 -11.78 -34.01 -0.59
CA GLN A 223 -13.06 -34.21 0.09
C GLN A 223 -12.93 -34.10 1.62
N HIS A 224 -11.75 -34.39 2.16
CA HIS A 224 -11.48 -34.41 3.59
C HIS A 224 -10.77 -33.12 4.09
N VAL A 225 -10.38 -32.23 3.19
CA VAL A 225 -9.69 -31.00 3.54
C VAL A 225 -10.69 -29.87 3.70
N LYS A 226 -10.65 -29.17 4.83
CA LYS A 226 -11.54 -28.04 5.13
C LYS A 226 -10.74 -26.79 5.46
N LEU A 227 -11.26 -25.64 5.03
CA LEU A 227 -10.71 -24.36 5.43
C LEU A 227 -10.79 -24.20 6.96
N GLY A 228 -9.71 -23.73 7.59
CA GLY A 228 -9.61 -23.63 9.05
C GLY A 228 -9.24 -24.92 9.76
N GLN A 229 -9.04 -26.05 9.06
CA GLN A 229 -8.62 -27.31 9.64
C GLN A 229 -7.20 -27.21 10.22
N HIS A 230 -7.02 -27.68 11.46
CA HIS A 230 -5.71 -27.81 12.08
C HIS A 230 -5.02 -29.09 11.62
N VAL A 231 -3.76 -28.99 11.25
CA VAL A 231 -2.96 -30.09 10.71
C VAL A 231 -1.52 -30.00 11.24
N LYS A 232 -0.80 -31.13 11.24
CA LYS A 232 0.62 -31.16 11.54
C LYS A 232 1.42 -30.98 10.27
N VAL A 233 2.33 -30.01 10.29
CA VAL A 233 3.23 -29.67 9.19
C VAL A 233 4.64 -30.06 9.59
N PHE A 234 5.33 -30.76 8.71
CA PHE A 234 6.69 -31.21 8.92
C PHE A 234 7.61 -30.52 7.91
N ALA A 235 8.60 -29.81 8.41
CA ALA A 235 9.68 -29.26 7.57
C ALA A 235 10.81 -30.29 7.50
N ASP A 236 11.29 -30.58 6.28
CA ASP A 236 12.33 -31.54 6.02
C ASP A 236 13.70 -30.85 5.94
N TYR A 237 14.64 -31.23 6.81
CA TYR A 237 15.98 -30.64 6.86
C TYR A 237 17.05 -31.51 6.17
N GLY A 238 16.62 -32.56 5.50
CA GLY A 238 17.53 -33.58 4.96
C GLY A 238 18.04 -34.55 6.04
N ALA A 239 18.74 -35.58 5.60
CA ALA A 239 19.26 -36.65 6.48
C ALA A 239 18.21 -37.31 7.40
N GLY A 240 16.91 -37.24 7.06
CA GLY A 240 15.82 -37.79 7.86
C GLY A 240 15.43 -36.97 9.09
N GLN A 241 16.01 -35.80 9.27
CA GLN A 241 15.64 -34.89 10.36
C GLN A 241 14.45 -34.03 9.96
N ARG A 242 13.48 -33.92 10.89
CA ARG A 242 12.21 -33.21 10.67
C ARG A 242 11.85 -32.39 11.88
N LYS A 243 11.23 -31.24 11.62
CA LYS A 243 10.64 -30.42 12.67
C LYS A 243 9.14 -30.24 12.42
N GLU A 244 8.39 -30.45 13.46
CA GLU A 244 6.93 -30.36 13.46
C GLU A 244 6.48 -28.95 13.81
N TYR A 245 5.47 -28.47 13.11
CA TYR A 245 4.77 -27.21 13.33
C TYR A 245 3.26 -27.45 13.35
N ASP A 246 2.56 -26.71 14.18
CA ASP A 246 1.11 -26.62 14.10
C ASP A 246 0.72 -25.71 12.93
N GLY A 247 -0.10 -26.22 12.03
CA GLY A 247 -0.56 -25.50 10.86
C GLY A 247 -2.06 -25.41 10.77
N THR A 248 -2.56 -24.40 10.07
CA THR A 248 -3.99 -24.24 9.78
C THR A 248 -4.19 -24.07 8.29
N VAL A 249 -5.12 -24.83 7.71
CA VAL A 249 -5.48 -24.70 6.29
C VAL A 249 -6.09 -23.32 6.06
N SER A 250 -5.36 -22.45 5.37
CA SER A 250 -5.73 -21.06 5.13
C SER A 250 -6.34 -20.82 3.75
N TRP A 251 -6.07 -21.72 2.79
CA TRP A 251 -6.58 -21.59 1.44
C TRP A 251 -6.56 -22.94 0.70
N ILE A 252 -7.56 -23.12 -0.17
CA ILE A 252 -7.70 -24.30 -1.03
C ILE A 252 -7.95 -23.79 -2.45
N SER A 253 -7.18 -24.28 -3.43
CA SER A 253 -7.33 -23.89 -4.83
C SER A 253 -8.68 -24.33 -5.38
N SER A 254 -9.38 -23.44 -6.09
CA SER A 254 -10.58 -23.75 -6.85
C SER A 254 -10.28 -24.34 -8.24
N ARG A 255 -9.01 -24.41 -8.61
CA ARG A 255 -8.55 -24.94 -9.91
C ARG A 255 -7.53 -26.03 -9.67
N SER A 256 -7.59 -27.08 -10.50
CA SER A 256 -6.57 -28.12 -10.52
C SER A 256 -5.28 -27.58 -11.15
N GLU A 257 -4.15 -28.03 -10.63
CA GLU A 257 -2.82 -27.82 -11.19
C GLU A 257 -2.25 -29.15 -11.66
N PHE A 258 -1.36 -29.13 -12.63
CA PHE A 258 -0.60 -30.33 -13.00
C PHE A 258 0.59 -30.46 -12.03
N THR A 259 0.85 -31.69 -11.58
CA THR A 259 2.08 -31.93 -10.79
C THR A 259 3.29 -31.59 -11.66
N PRO A 260 4.27 -30.82 -11.15
CA PRO A 260 5.51 -30.53 -11.88
C PRO A 260 6.41 -31.78 -11.86
N LYS A 261 5.99 -32.86 -12.51
CA LYS A 261 6.81 -34.04 -12.74
C LYS A 261 7.30 -33.97 -14.20
N THR A 262 8.60 -34.11 -14.39
CA THR A 262 9.20 -34.37 -15.68
C THR A 262 8.75 -35.77 -16.11
N ILE A 263 7.85 -35.84 -17.09
CA ILE A 263 7.28 -37.10 -17.57
C ILE A 263 8.40 -37.89 -18.29
N LEU A 264 8.71 -39.05 -17.76
CA LEU A 264 9.70 -39.98 -18.37
C LEU A 264 9.07 -41.17 -19.08
N THR A 265 7.76 -41.40 -18.97
CA THR A 265 7.07 -42.52 -19.66
C THR A 265 5.61 -42.20 -19.97
N ASP A 266 5.08 -42.76 -21.08
CA ASP A 266 3.73 -42.54 -21.64
C ASP A 266 2.56 -43.03 -20.74
N ASP A 267 2.81 -43.75 -19.64
CA ASP A 267 1.79 -44.37 -18.79
C ASP A 267 1.45 -43.60 -17.51
N GLU A 268 2.18 -42.56 -17.15
CA GLU A 268 1.83 -41.69 -16.03
C GLU A 268 0.97 -40.52 -16.49
N ARG A 269 -0.35 -40.70 -16.54
CA ARG A 269 -1.30 -39.59 -16.62
C ARG A 269 -1.00 -38.65 -15.46
N ALA A 270 -0.70 -37.39 -15.78
CA ALA A 270 -0.52 -36.34 -14.78
C ALA A 270 -1.77 -36.28 -13.90
N ASP A 271 -1.67 -36.76 -12.66
CA ASP A 271 -2.77 -36.69 -11.71
C ASP A 271 -3.06 -35.23 -11.43
N LEU A 272 -4.31 -34.81 -11.67
CA LEU A 272 -4.78 -33.49 -11.30
C LEU A 272 -4.72 -33.35 -9.79
N VAL A 273 -3.99 -32.36 -9.35
CA VAL A 273 -3.84 -32.03 -7.92
C VAL A 273 -4.38 -30.63 -7.64
N TYR A 274 -4.73 -30.40 -6.41
CA TYR A 274 -5.19 -29.10 -5.94
C TYR A 274 -4.19 -28.55 -4.92
N ALA A 275 -3.77 -27.30 -5.11
CA ALA A 275 -2.90 -26.63 -4.17
C ALA A 275 -3.69 -26.25 -2.90
N VAL A 276 -3.08 -26.52 -1.74
CA VAL A 276 -3.59 -26.15 -0.42
C VAL A 276 -2.49 -25.35 0.29
N LYS A 277 -2.84 -24.19 0.86
CA LYS A 277 -1.93 -23.44 1.71
C LYS A 277 -2.25 -23.70 3.18
N VAL A 278 -1.22 -24.10 3.90
CA VAL A 278 -1.28 -24.30 5.36
C VAL A 278 -0.40 -23.26 6.02
N ALA A 279 -1.02 -22.31 6.72
CA ALA A 279 -0.32 -21.28 7.45
C ALA A 279 0.37 -21.87 8.68
N ILE A 280 1.63 -21.48 8.89
CA ILE A 280 2.43 -21.83 10.06
C ILE A 280 3.09 -20.59 10.63
N ARG A 281 3.40 -20.61 11.92
CA ARG A 281 4.28 -19.62 12.52
C ARG A 281 5.71 -20.17 12.56
N ASN A 282 6.60 -19.53 11.81
CA ASN A 282 7.99 -19.93 11.71
C ASN A 282 8.80 -19.35 12.89
N ASP A 283 9.70 -20.13 13.40
CA ASP A 283 10.67 -19.72 14.44
C ASP A 283 12.05 -19.34 13.88
N GLY A 284 12.12 -19.02 12.58
CA GLY A 284 13.35 -18.68 11.86
C GLY A 284 14.06 -19.87 11.23
N PHE A 285 13.59 -21.08 11.49
CA PHE A 285 14.24 -22.31 11.01
C PHE A 285 13.84 -22.63 9.57
N VAL A 286 12.55 -22.53 9.23
CA VAL A 286 12.04 -22.78 7.89
C VAL A 286 12.49 -21.68 6.94
N LYS A 287 12.96 -22.08 5.76
CA LYS A 287 13.34 -21.16 4.68
C LYS A 287 12.40 -21.31 3.49
N ILE A 288 12.25 -20.23 2.73
CA ILE A 288 11.47 -20.25 1.49
C ILE A 288 12.07 -21.28 0.53
N GLY A 289 11.22 -22.11 -0.08
CA GLY A 289 11.64 -23.19 -0.98
C GLY A 289 12.00 -24.50 -0.29
N MET A 290 12.06 -24.57 1.05
CA MET A 290 12.23 -25.86 1.75
C MET A 290 11.06 -26.78 1.49
N TYR A 291 11.32 -28.09 1.43
CA TYR A 291 10.29 -29.11 1.32
C TYR A 291 9.62 -29.37 2.66
N GLY A 292 8.36 -29.69 2.61
CA GLY A 292 7.59 -30.09 3.78
C GLY A 292 6.43 -31.01 3.43
N GLY A 293 5.88 -31.63 4.46
CA GLY A 293 4.73 -32.53 4.37
C GLY A 293 3.66 -32.19 5.38
N ILE A 294 2.45 -32.59 5.08
CA ILE A 294 1.27 -32.46 5.96
C ILE A 294 0.84 -33.84 6.37
N LYS A 295 0.51 -34.01 7.67
CA LYS A 295 -0.09 -35.22 8.23
C LYS A 295 -1.39 -34.86 8.92
N SER A 296 -2.34 -35.80 8.96
CA SER A 296 -3.69 -35.62 9.52
C SER A 296 -4.64 -34.77 8.65
N LEU A 297 -4.41 -34.72 7.31
CA LEU A 297 -5.41 -34.20 6.37
C LEU A 297 -6.62 -35.15 6.22
N THR A 298 -6.37 -36.46 6.32
CA THR A 298 -7.40 -37.52 6.26
C THR A 298 -7.62 -38.08 7.65
N PRO A 299 -8.88 -38.45 8.02
CA PRO A 299 -9.11 -39.21 9.25
C PRO A 299 -8.33 -40.51 9.18
N SER A 300 -7.60 -40.86 10.24
CA SER A 300 -7.02 -42.19 10.37
C SER A 300 -8.10 -43.25 10.12
N PRO A 301 -7.87 -44.31 9.31
CA PRO A 301 -8.80 -45.39 9.20
C PRO A 301 -8.99 -45.97 10.61
N SER A 302 -10.23 -46.00 11.07
CA SER A 302 -10.58 -46.67 12.32
C SER A 302 -10.00 -48.10 12.29
N PRO A 303 -9.35 -48.58 13.37
CA PRO A 303 -8.90 -49.95 13.41
C PRO A 303 -10.14 -50.82 13.16
N ARG A 304 -10.07 -51.69 12.13
CA ARG A 304 -11.12 -52.69 11.87
C ARG A 304 -11.25 -53.50 13.15
N GLY A 305 -12.39 -53.31 13.83
CA GLY A 305 -12.75 -54.18 14.93
C GLY A 305 -12.69 -55.60 14.41
N GLU A 306 -11.85 -56.42 15.02
CA GLU A 306 -11.95 -57.89 14.92
C GLU A 306 -13.36 -58.25 15.35
N GLY A 307 -14.21 -58.57 14.36
CA GLY A 307 -15.50 -59.20 14.59
C GLY A 307 -15.24 -60.57 15.14
N SER A 308 -15.64 -60.75 16.39
CA SER A 308 -15.88 -62.04 16.96
C SER A 308 -17.03 -62.70 16.23
N GLU A 309 -16.78 -63.79 15.55
CA GLU A 309 -17.41 -65.10 15.58
C GLU A 309 -16.84 -66.00 14.50
#